data_5576244eb155d20675c09ec2d42e129f
#
_entry.id   5576244eb155d20675c09ec2d42e129f
#
_cell.length_a   1.000
_cell.length_b   1.000
_cell.length_c   1.000
_cell.angle_alpha   90.00
_cell.angle_beta   90.00
_cell.angle_gamma   90.00
#
_symmetry.space_group_name_H-M   'P 1'
#
loop_
_entity.id
_entity.type
_entity.pdbx_description
1 polymer ?
#
loop_
_entity_poly.entity_id
_entity_poly.type
_entity_poly.pdbx_seq_one_letter_code
_entity_poly.pdbx_strand_id
1 'polypeptide(L)'
;AAMGSDFLRQEGANYFGFTNTRQPVANQFNFPNSLDPLKVSVPMNHSFGLSGGKMFHMGENRNPLSFFMVASHSSDYSYTREIVRNSITSGLVYQDQEGEKYSQNVNQLVLGNLNYNLNRKHSLQYNFMLIHANNQYVGEYSGKHGERHQDSEDYMGFHRRQQSNDNLLITNQLHSDWKLTDKLNLEAGVSYNVIKGLEPDRRENYLSRMTDGSYILTGSNRQKRFFSTLKENDINTKANLTYRLNDRFNSGRSSIMFGYTGRFVDNHFEAVEYNFTAVPGNISMDPLQLDNFYNDSNLKAGLFEMTRGDTNSYEVTKFIHSGFAEGTWQLFQNVTGNIGVYKFGNLI
;
A
#
# COMPACT_ATOMS: atom_id res chain seq x y z
N ALA A 1 26.61 -8.20 8.13
CA ALA A 1 27.02 -9.12 9.22
C ALA A 1 26.22 -8.88 10.52
N ALA A 2 25.17 -8.11 10.52
CA ALA A 2 24.34 -7.83 11.72
C ALA A 2 22.97 -8.52 11.68
N MET A 3 22.84 -9.63 11.00
CA MET A 3 21.60 -10.43 11.01
C MET A 3 21.73 -11.59 12.02
N GLY A 4 22.07 -11.26 13.24
CA GLY A 4 22.11 -12.22 14.35
C GLY A 4 20.92 -12.03 15.28
N SER A 5 21.17 -12.24 16.57
CA SER A 5 20.20 -12.11 17.66
C SER A 5 19.75 -10.68 17.99
N ASP A 6 20.32 -9.66 17.33
CA ASP A 6 20.12 -8.24 17.65
C ASP A 6 19.30 -7.46 16.61
N PHE A 7 18.56 -8.16 15.75
CA PHE A 7 17.65 -7.50 14.82
C PHE A 7 16.45 -6.93 15.57
N LEU A 8 16.20 -5.62 15.41
CA LEU A 8 15.06 -4.97 16.02
C LEU A 8 13.80 -5.17 15.19
N ARG A 9 12.75 -5.67 15.83
CA ARG A 9 11.44 -5.88 15.22
C ARG A 9 10.36 -5.21 16.06
N GLN A 10 9.41 -4.56 15.40
CA GLN A 10 8.22 -4.06 16.06
C GLN A 10 7.17 -5.17 16.27
N GLU A 11 6.32 -4.97 17.27
CA GLU A 11 5.07 -5.71 17.38
C GLU A 11 4.01 -5.13 16.42
N GLY A 12 3.03 -5.92 16.02
CA GLY A 12 1.88 -5.49 15.24
C GLY A 12 1.66 -6.21 13.92
N ALA A 13 2.66 -6.93 13.41
CA ALA A 13 2.49 -7.83 12.27
C ALA A 13 2.95 -9.25 12.61
N ASN A 14 2.22 -10.25 12.13
CA ASN A 14 2.67 -11.63 12.25
C ASN A 14 3.80 -11.94 11.25
N TYR A 15 4.32 -13.17 11.30
CA TYR A 15 5.44 -13.60 10.46
C TYR A 15 5.15 -13.50 8.94
N PHE A 16 3.88 -13.60 8.55
CA PHE A 16 3.44 -13.49 7.16
C PHE A 16 3.04 -12.06 6.75
N GLY A 17 3.31 -11.07 7.60
CA GLY A 17 3.06 -9.66 7.30
C GLY A 17 1.62 -9.20 7.50
N PHE A 18 0.71 -10.04 8.01
CA PHE A 18 -0.65 -9.61 8.32
C PHE A 18 -0.69 -8.86 9.65
N THR A 19 -1.34 -7.71 9.64
CA THR A 19 -1.44 -6.82 10.78
C THR A 19 -2.82 -6.90 11.44
N ASN A 20 -2.84 -6.63 12.75
CA ASN A 20 -4.06 -6.50 13.51
C ASN A 20 -4.12 -5.09 14.11
N THR A 21 -5.14 -4.33 13.72
CA THR A 21 -5.37 -2.97 14.22
C THR A 21 -6.33 -3.00 15.40
N ARG A 22 -5.83 -2.64 16.59
CA ARG A 22 -6.70 -2.33 17.73
C ARG A 22 -6.34 -0.94 18.23
N GLN A 23 -7.31 -0.05 18.22
CA GLN A 23 -7.21 1.22 18.91
C GLN A 23 -7.54 1.03 20.39
N PRO A 24 -6.99 1.86 21.29
CA PRO A 24 -7.30 1.79 22.70
C PRO A 24 -8.76 2.17 22.98
N VAL A 25 -9.28 1.67 24.08
CA VAL A 25 -10.53 2.18 24.64
C VAL A 25 -10.28 3.58 25.20
N ALA A 26 -11.21 4.49 25.01
CA ALA A 26 -11.08 5.88 25.46
C ALA A 26 -10.61 5.99 26.93
N ASN A 27 -9.63 6.86 27.16
CA ASN A 27 -9.04 7.16 28.47
C ASN A 27 -8.27 5.98 29.16
N GLN A 28 -7.85 4.96 28.41
CA GLN A 28 -7.00 3.88 28.90
C GLN A 28 -5.76 3.75 28.03
N PHE A 29 -4.60 3.55 28.63
CA PHE A 29 -3.37 3.22 27.92
C PHE A 29 -3.29 1.70 27.73
N ASN A 30 -4.11 1.17 26.84
CA ASN A 30 -4.21 -0.27 26.54
C ASN A 30 -3.88 -0.58 25.08
N PHE A 31 -2.83 0.04 24.56
CA PHE A 31 -2.31 -0.29 23.23
C PHE A 31 -1.76 -1.72 23.21
N PRO A 32 -2.06 -2.50 22.16
CA PRO A 32 -1.64 -3.90 22.09
C PRO A 32 -0.14 -4.07 21.84
N ASN A 33 0.53 -3.04 21.31
CA ASN A 33 1.91 -3.11 20.88
C ASN A 33 2.81 -2.27 21.79
N SER A 34 3.99 -2.80 22.10
CA SER A 34 5.04 -2.13 22.87
C SER A 34 5.62 -0.90 22.16
N LEU A 35 6.04 0.12 22.92
CA LEU A 35 6.90 1.21 22.41
C LEU A 35 8.35 0.76 22.26
N ASP A 36 8.75 -0.29 22.97
CA ASP A 36 10.08 -0.86 22.89
C ASP A 36 10.11 -1.98 21.83
N PRO A 37 11.04 -1.95 20.88
CA PRO A 37 11.14 -3.00 19.87
C PRO A 37 11.68 -4.29 20.46
N LEU A 38 11.27 -5.41 19.91
CA LEU A 38 11.76 -6.73 20.28
C LEU A 38 13.10 -7.01 19.59
N LYS A 39 14.07 -7.54 20.33
CA LYS A 39 15.28 -8.15 19.74
C LYS A 39 14.97 -9.57 19.34
N VAL A 40 15.13 -9.86 18.06
CA VAL A 40 14.81 -11.17 17.48
C VAL A 40 15.95 -11.71 16.63
N SER A 41 16.06 -13.02 16.56
CA SER A 41 16.85 -13.69 15.54
C SER A 41 16.01 -13.81 14.26
N VAL A 42 16.52 -13.34 13.15
CA VAL A 42 15.82 -13.41 11.87
C VAL A 42 16.23 -14.63 11.07
N PRO A 43 15.30 -15.28 10.37
CA PRO A 43 15.64 -16.34 9.43
C PRO A 43 16.33 -15.74 8.20
N MET A 44 16.87 -16.61 7.37
CA MET A 44 17.38 -16.18 6.07
C MET A 44 16.27 -15.60 5.21
N ASN A 45 16.62 -14.60 4.40
CA ASN A 45 15.75 -14.10 3.35
C ASN A 45 15.35 -15.26 2.44
N HIS A 46 14.08 -15.35 2.13
CA HIS A 46 13.56 -16.45 1.34
C HIS A 46 12.46 -16.01 0.39
N SER A 47 12.37 -16.72 -0.72
CA SER A 47 11.26 -16.58 -1.65
C SER A 47 10.88 -17.94 -2.21
N PHE A 48 9.58 -18.14 -2.41
CA PHE A 48 9.02 -19.34 -3.02
C PHE A 48 8.11 -18.92 -4.16
N GLY A 49 8.18 -19.65 -5.26
CA GLY A 49 7.31 -19.44 -6.40
C GLY A 49 6.80 -20.77 -6.92
N LEU A 50 5.51 -20.81 -7.25
CA LEU A 50 4.86 -21.93 -7.92
C LEU A 50 4.11 -21.38 -9.11
N SER A 51 4.26 -22.03 -10.27
CA SER A 51 3.46 -21.72 -11.44
C SER A 51 3.09 -22.99 -12.18
N GLY A 52 1.93 -22.98 -12.80
CA GLY A 52 1.46 -24.11 -13.56
C GLY A 52 0.20 -23.76 -14.33
N GLY A 53 -0.05 -24.53 -15.36
CA GLY A 53 -1.23 -24.37 -16.19
C GLY A 53 -1.50 -25.61 -17.01
N LYS A 54 -2.73 -25.72 -17.48
CA LYS A 54 -3.16 -26.83 -18.32
C LYS A 54 -4.27 -26.39 -19.26
N MET A 55 -4.31 -27.00 -20.43
CA MET A 55 -5.41 -26.90 -21.36
C MET A 55 -6.23 -28.18 -21.36
N PHE A 56 -7.52 -28.01 -21.30
CA PHE A 56 -8.52 -29.06 -21.41
C PHE A 56 -9.37 -28.83 -22.66
N HIS A 57 -10.01 -29.85 -23.15
CA HIS A 57 -10.96 -29.77 -24.24
C HIS A 57 -12.34 -30.17 -23.72
N MET A 58 -13.29 -29.24 -23.78
CA MET A 58 -14.62 -29.38 -23.18
C MET A 58 -15.70 -29.62 -24.24
N GLY A 59 -16.64 -30.51 -23.89
CA GLY A 59 -17.78 -30.81 -24.73
C GLY A 59 -17.48 -31.63 -26.00
N GLU A 60 -18.50 -31.91 -26.78
CA GLU A 60 -18.37 -32.66 -28.04
C GLU A 60 -17.51 -31.95 -29.08
N ASN A 61 -17.56 -30.63 -29.13
CA ASN A 61 -16.78 -29.80 -30.04
C ASN A 61 -15.33 -29.62 -29.60
N ARG A 62 -14.90 -30.23 -28.49
CA ARG A 62 -13.56 -30.16 -27.93
C ARG A 62 -13.05 -28.70 -27.76
N ASN A 63 -13.91 -27.80 -27.29
CA ASN A 63 -13.58 -26.41 -27.08
C ASN A 63 -12.46 -26.25 -26.04
N PRO A 64 -11.41 -25.50 -26.32
CA PRO A 64 -10.29 -25.35 -25.40
C PRO A 64 -10.67 -24.50 -24.17
N LEU A 65 -10.39 -25.04 -23.00
CA LEU A 65 -10.40 -24.38 -21.71
C LEU A 65 -9.00 -24.42 -21.18
N SER A 66 -8.34 -23.28 -21.07
CA SER A 66 -7.00 -23.17 -20.48
C SER A 66 -7.06 -22.46 -19.14
N PHE A 67 -6.27 -22.97 -18.19
CA PHE A 67 -6.04 -22.29 -16.95
C PHE A 67 -4.55 -22.13 -16.72
N PHE A 68 -4.16 -21.01 -16.08
CA PHE A 68 -2.81 -20.76 -15.64
C PHE A 68 -2.85 -20.11 -14.26
N MET A 69 -1.93 -20.49 -13.37
CA MET A 69 -1.82 -19.93 -12.03
C MET A 69 -0.36 -19.69 -11.68
N VAL A 70 -0.11 -18.60 -10.97
CA VAL A 70 1.16 -18.27 -10.30
C VAL A 70 0.87 -17.94 -8.85
N ALA A 71 1.67 -18.46 -7.95
CA ALA A 71 1.68 -18.04 -6.55
C ALA A 71 3.13 -17.81 -6.11
N SER A 72 3.38 -16.74 -5.41
CA SER A 72 4.69 -16.47 -4.83
C SER A 72 4.59 -15.84 -3.44
N HIS A 73 5.61 -16.09 -2.65
CA HIS A 73 5.82 -15.50 -1.33
C HIS A 73 7.28 -15.13 -1.18
N SER A 74 7.59 -13.95 -0.68
CA SER A 74 8.92 -13.56 -0.24
C SER A 74 8.89 -12.90 1.12
N SER A 75 9.95 -13.09 1.90
CA SER A 75 10.20 -12.39 3.15
C SER A 75 11.66 -12.01 3.22
N ASP A 76 11.91 -10.69 3.22
CA ASP A 76 13.24 -10.11 3.15
C ASP A 76 13.50 -9.26 4.38
N TYR A 77 14.62 -9.52 5.05
CA TYR A 77 15.11 -8.76 6.19
C TYR A 77 16.32 -7.94 5.76
N SER A 78 16.35 -6.69 6.13
CA SER A 78 17.46 -5.80 5.82
C SER A 78 17.84 -4.92 7.01
N TYR A 79 19.13 -4.61 7.09
CA TYR A 79 19.71 -3.68 8.04
C TYR A 79 20.45 -2.60 7.26
N THR A 80 20.21 -1.34 7.61
CA THR A 80 20.82 -0.19 6.95
C THR A 80 21.32 0.80 8.00
N ARG A 81 22.51 1.36 7.81
CA ARG A 81 22.92 2.58 8.51
C ARG A 81 22.54 3.77 7.66
N GLU A 82 21.92 4.74 8.28
CA GLU A 82 21.37 5.92 7.61
C GLU A 82 21.95 7.20 8.22
N ILE A 83 22.19 8.20 7.38
CA ILE A 83 22.47 9.57 7.77
C ILE A 83 21.31 10.43 7.25
N VAL A 84 20.61 11.11 8.15
CA VAL A 84 19.51 12.00 7.81
C VAL A 84 19.94 13.43 8.04
N ARG A 85 20.14 14.18 6.97
CA ARG A 85 20.59 15.57 7.04
C ARG A 85 19.66 16.49 6.26
N ASN A 86 19.13 17.49 6.95
CA ASN A 86 18.26 18.51 6.35
C ASN A 86 18.74 19.90 6.75
N SER A 87 18.65 20.84 5.80
CA SER A 87 18.95 22.27 6.02
C SER A 87 17.76 23.13 5.61
N ILE A 88 17.63 24.28 6.26
CA ILE A 88 16.69 25.32 5.84
C ILE A 88 17.30 26.15 4.68
N THR A 89 16.48 27.01 4.07
CA THR A 89 16.85 27.83 2.89
C THR A 89 18.08 28.70 3.07
N SER A 90 18.39 29.07 4.32
CA SER A 90 19.63 29.85 4.66
C SER A 90 20.90 28.99 4.72
N GLY A 91 20.80 27.67 4.48
CA GLY A 91 21.91 26.72 4.59
C GLY A 91 22.19 26.24 6.02
N LEU A 92 21.45 26.70 7.02
CA LEU A 92 21.59 26.22 8.39
C LEU A 92 21.08 24.77 8.48
N VAL A 93 21.92 23.86 8.96
CA VAL A 93 21.58 22.48 9.22
C VAL A 93 20.71 22.39 10.48
N TYR A 94 19.44 22.05 10.33
CA TYR A 94 18.51 21.88 11.45
C TYR A 94 18.30 20.43 11.86
N GLN A 95 18.64 19.48 10.99
CA GLN A 95 18.63 18.04 11.29
C GLN A 95 19.93 17.41 10.80
N ASP A 96 20.62 16.69 11.67
CA ASP A 96 21.82 15.90 11.37
C ASP A 96 21.84 14.71 12.34
N GLN A 97 21.34 13.58 11.87
CA GLN A 97 21.17 12.37 12.66
C GLN A 97 21.83 11.19 11.96
N GLU A 98 22.49 10.35 12.74
CA GLU A 98 22.93 9.02 12.31
C GLU A 98 22.03 7.98 12.96
N GLY A 99 21.76 6.91 12.24
CA GLY A 99 20.87 5.89 12.76
C GLY A 99 20.99 4.54 12.07
N GLU A 100 20.21 3.63 12.60
CA GLU A 100 20.10 2.26 12.14
C GLU A 100 18.65 1.95 11.84
N LYS A 101 18.43 1.24 10.74
CA LYS A 101 17.09 0.83 10.32
C LYS A 101 17.06 -0.65 10.03
N TYR A 102 16.12 -1.32 10.67
CA TYR A 102 15.84 -2.74 10.58
C TYR A 102 14.50 -2.91 9.88
N SER A 103 14.49 -3.51 8.70
CA SER A 103 13.27 -3.62 7.90
C SER A 103 12.96 -5.08 7.55
N GLN A 104 11.68 -5.41 7.56
CA GLN A 104 11.15 -6.66 7.02
C GLN A 104 10.12 -6.34 5.94
N ASN A 105 10.29 -6.93 4.76
CA ASN A 105 9.35 -6.83 3.65
C ASN A 105 8.77 -8.22 3.38
N VAL A 106 7.45 -8.32 3.39
CA VAL A 106 6.74 -9.53 3.01
C VAL A 106 5.87 -9.24 1.79
N ASN A 107 6.08 -10.01 0.72
CA ASN A 107 5.28 -9.89 -0.49
C ASN A 107 4.67 -11.24 -0.85
N GLN A 108 3.39 -11.21 -1.17
CA GLN A 108 2.61 -12.36 -1.59
C GLN A 108 1.84 -12.01 -2.86
N LEU A 109 1.91 -12.87 -3.83
CA LEU A 109 1.24 -12.73 -5.12
C LEU A 109 0.52 -14.02 -5.45
N VAL A 110 -0.74 -13.91 -5.85
CA VAL A 110 -1.47 -14.98 -6.51
C VAL A 110 -2.07 -14.43 -7.80
N LEU A 111 -1.77 -15.06 -8.91
CA LEU A 111 -2.38 -14.76 -10.21
C LEU A 111 -3.09 -16.01 -10.71
N GLY A 112 -4.28 -15.83 -11.26
CA GLY A 112 -5.04 -16.89 -11.91
C GLY A 112 -5.60 -16.37 -13.24
N ASN A 113 -5.48 -17.17 -14.28
CA ASN A 113 -6.10 -16.90 -15.57
C ASN A 113 -6.89 -18.14 -16.01
N LEU A 114 -8.12 -17.93 -16.41
CA LEU A 114 -8.98 -18.94 -17.01
C LEU A 114 -9.47 -18.40 -18.36
N ASN A 115 -9.18 -19.12 -19.43
CA ASN A 115 -9.61 -18.75 -20.77
C ASN A 115 -10.42 -19.90 -21.37
N TYR A 116 -11.66 -19.62 -21.73
CA TYR A 116 -12.57 -20.58 -22.32
C TYR A 116 -13.07 -20.11 -23.70
N ASN A 117 -12.69 -20.82 -24.73
CA ASN A 117 -13.25 -20.62 -26.06
C ASN A 117 -14.55 -21.44 -26.18
N LEU A 118 -15.71 -20.77 -26.00
CA LEU A 118 -17.03 -21.37 -26.13
C LEU A 118 -17.24 -22.01 -27.51
N ASN A 119 -16.66 -21.36 -28.52
CA ASN A 119 -16.60 -21.85 -29.92
C ASN A 119 -15.53 -21.02 -30.67
N ARG A 120 -15.46 -21.16 -32.00
CA ARG A 120 -14.51 -20.39 -32.85
C ARG A 120 -14.79 -18.88 -32.90
N LYS A 121 -15.94 -18.42 -32.43
CA LYS A 121 -16.39 -17.02 -32.54
C LYS A 121 -16.51 -16.33 -31.18
N HIS A 122 -16.55 -17.07 -30.07
CA HIS A 122 -16.83 -16.53 -28.74
C HIS A 122 -15.85 -17.06 -27.71
N SER A 123 -15.29 -16.17 -26.94
CA SER A 123 -14.40 -16.50 -25.82
C SER A 123 -14.73 -15.73 -24.55
N LEU A 124 -14.47 -16.36 -23.41
CA LEU A 124 -14.52 -15.77 -22.09
C LEU A 124 -13.15 -15.91 -21.42
N GLN A 125 -12.69 -14.84 -20.79
CA GLN A 125 -11.45 -14.85 -20.03
C GLN A 125 -11.72 -14.27 -18.65
N TYR A 126 -11.33 -15.00 -17.62
CA TYR A 126 -11.36 -14.55 -16.24
C TYR A 126 -9.94 -14.44 -15.71
N ASN A 127 -9.60 -13.27 -15.13
CA ASN A 127 -8.35 -13.04 -14.46
C ASN A 127 -8.63 -12.75 -12.97
N PHE A 128 -7.86 -13.39 -12.12
CA PHE A 128 -7.79 -13.12 -10.70
C PHE A 128 -6.39 -12.67 -10.34
N MET A 129 -6.26 -11.64 -9.51
CA MET A 129 -5.00 -11.21 -8.94
C MET A 129 -5.18 -10.83 -7.47
N LEU A 130 -4.29 -11.33 -6.63
CA LEU A 130 -4.13 -10.92 -5.24
C LEU A 130 -2.68 -10.51 -5.04
N ILE A 131 -2.48 -9.29 -4.54
CA ILE A 131 -1.18 -8.80 -4.09
C ILE A 131 -1.34 -8.37 -2.64
N HIS A 132 -0.53 -8.95 -1.77
CA HIS A 132 -0.36 -8.51 -0.39
C HIS A 132 1.09 -8.08 -0.19
N ALA A 133 1.29 -6.85 0.24
CA ALA A 133 2.61 -6.27 0.49
C ALA A 133 2.63 -5.64 1.88
N ASN A 134 3.46 -6.18 2.77
CA ASN A 134 3.70 -5.62 4.08
C ASN A 134 5.15 -5.14 4.16
N ASN A 135 5.34 -3.88 4.51
CA ASN A 135 6.63 -3.29 4.84
C ASN A 135 6.60 -2.83 6.28
N GLN A 136 7.49 -3.34 7.11
CA GLN A 136 7.63 -2.94 8.50
C GLN A 136 9.08 -2.63 8.82
N TYR A 137 9.29 -1.63 9.68
CA TYR A 137 10.63 -1.29 10.12
C TYR A 137 10.67 -0.68 11.53
N VAL A 138 11.85 -0.79 12.13
CA VAL A 138 12.29 -0.03 13.29
C VAL A 138 13.49 0.81 12.85
N GLY A 139 13.42 2.12 13.04
CA GLY A 139 14.53 3.06 12.85
C GLY A 139 14.86 3.73 14.17
N GLU A 140 16.13 3.73 14.56
CA GLU A 140 16.67 4.42 15.73
C GLU A 140 17.76 5.40 15.29
N TYR A 141 17.60 6.65 15.65
CA TYR A 141 18.44 7.74 15.21
C TYR A 141 18.90 8.56 16.40
N SER A 142 20.15 9.01 16.37
CA SER A 142 20.71 9.93 17.35
C SER A 142 21.37 11.10 16.65
N GLY A 143 21.25 12.30 17.22
CA GLY A 143 21.83 13.51 16.66
C GLY A 143 20.92 14.71 16.79
N LYS A 144 21.22 15.73 15.99
CA LYS A 144 20.54 17.02 16.00
C LYS A 144 19.17 16.98 15.35
N HIS A 145 18.17 17.54 16.00
CA HIS A 145 16.86 17.81 15.41
C HIS A 145 16.21 19.06 16.03
N GLY A 146 16.32 20.19 15.33
CA GLY A 146 15.95 21.51 15.84
C GLY A 146 14.49 21.71 16.26
N GLU A 147 13.55 20.92 15.72
CA GLU A 147 12.15 21.00 16.12
C GLU A 147 11.78 20.08 17.30
N ARG A 148 12.52 18.98 17.49
CA ARG A 148 12.13 17.89 18.39
C ARG A 148 12.92 17.85 19.68
N HIS A 149 14.10 18.47 19.71
CA HIS A 149 15.02 18.48 20.83
C HIS A 149 15.34 19.90 21.28
N GLN A 150 14.32 20.78 21.33
CA GLN A 150 14.48 22.20 21.66
C GLN A 150 15.03 22.44 23.07
N ASP A 151 14.80 21.51 23.98
CA ASP A 151 15.19 21.61 25.39
C ASP A 151 16.58 21.01 25.68
N SER A 152 17.28 20.53 24.64
CA SER A 152 18.65 20.03 24.78
C SER A 152 19.68 21.05 24.24
N GLU A 153 20.88 20.99 24.77
CA GLU A 153 22.00 21.72 24.20
C GLU A 153 22.30 21.21 22.79
N ASP A 154 22.52 22.13 21.85
CA ASP A 154 22.73 21.81 20.43
C ASP A 154 21.64 21.02 19.75
N TYR A 155 20.43 20.95 20.34
CA TYR A 155 19.27 20.20 19.82
C TYR A 155 19.54 18.70 19.64
N MET A 156 20.40 18.13 20.48
CA MET A 156 20.76 16.71 20.43
C MET A 156 19.71 15.83 21.07
N GLY A 157 19.47 14.64 20.50
CA GLY A 157 18.52 13.70 21.07
C GLY A 157 18.49 12.35 20.37
N PHE A 158 17.53 11.55 20.81
CA PHE A 158 17.21 10.24 20.28
C PHE A 158 15.83 10.26 19.63
N HIS A 159 15.70 9.57 18.51
CA HIS A 159 14.44 9.39 17.80
C HIS A 159 14.28 7.93 17.42
N ARG A 160 13.17 7.33 17.83
CA ARG A 160 12.76 6.00 17.38
C ARG A 160 11.47 6.10 16.58
N ARG A 161 11.44 5.42 15.44
CA ARG A 161 10.24 5.23 14.65
C ARG A 161 10.01 3.75 14.36
N GLN A 162 8.81 3.29 14.66
CA GLN A 162 8.34 1.95 14.34
C GLN A 162 7.11 2.09 13.45
N GLN A 163 7.12 1.47 12.29
CA GLN A 163 6.05 1.60 11.31
C GLN A 163 5.81 0.28 10.58
N SER A 164 4.55 0.00 10.31
CA SER A 164 4.11 -1.05 9.41
C SER A 164 3.13 -0.48 8.40
N ASN A 165 3.32 -0.83 7.13
CA ASN A 165 2.36 -0.58 6.06
C ASN A 165 1.91 -1.93 5.50
N ASP A 166 0.62 -2.21 5.59
CA ASP A 166 0.00 -3.45 5.14
C ASP A 166 -0.99 -3.13 4.01
N ASN A 167 -0.64 -3.55 2.80
CA ASN A 167 -1.39 -3.21 1.59
C ASN A 167 -1.90 -4.49 0.91
N LEU A 168 -3.19 -4.51 0.61
CA LEU A 168 -3.86 -5.61 -0.08
C LEU A 168 -4.58 -5.08 -1.32
N LEU A 169 -4.30 -5.71 -2.46
CA LEU A 169 -5.04 -5.53 -3.71
C LEU A 169 -5.63 -6.86 -4.14
N ILE A 170 -6.94 -6.90 -4.37
CA ILE A 170 -7.63 -8.03 -4.99
C ILE A 170 -8.32 -7.52 -6.25
N THR A 171 -8.04 -8.16 -7.38
CA THR A 171 -8.60 -7.82 -8.68
C THR A 171 -9.29 -9.04 -9.29
N ASN A 172 -10.51 -8.85 -9.73
CA ASN A 172 -11.28 -9.82 -10.51
C ASN A 172 -11.66 -9.16 -11.84
N GLN A 173 -11.35 -9.80 -12.95
CA GLN A 173 -11.65 -9.28 -14.27
C GLN A 173 -12.30 -10.37 -15.14
N LEU A 174 -13.41 -10.03 -15.76
CA LEU A 174 -14.07 -10.86 -16.75
C LEU A 174 -14.05 -10.11 -18.08
N HIS A 175 -13.49 -10.74 -19.09
CA HIS A 175 -13.47 -10.26 -20.46
C HIS A 175 -14.18 -11.24 -21.39
N SER A 176 -14.81 -10.71 -22.40
CA SER A 176 -15.49 -11.52 -23.42
C SER A 176 -15.25 -10.93 -24.81
N ASP A 177 -15.10 -11.81 -25.79
CA ASP A 177 -14.97 -11.48 -27.21
C ASP A 177 -16.04 -12.28 -27.98
N TRP A 178 -16.87 -11.56 -28.75
CA TRP A 178 -18.03 -12.08 -29.45
C TRP A 178 -18.01 -11.64 -30.92
N LYS A 179 -17.65 -12.54 -31.82
CA LYS A 179 -17.83 -12.34 -33.26
C LYS A 179 -19.27 -12.54 -33.63
N LEU A 180 -20.07 -11.48 -33.57
CA LEU A 180 -21.52 -11.52 -33.83
C LEU A 180 -21.82 -11.88 -35.28
N THR A 181 -21.01 -11.32 -36.20
CA THR A 181 -20.99 -11.67 -37.61
C THR A 181 -19.55 -11.67 -38.13
N ASP A 182 -19.33 -12.00 -39.37
CA ASP A 182 -17.96 -11.95 -39.97
C ASP A 182 -17.38 -10.52 -39.98
N LYS A 183 -18.25 -9.50 -39.87
CA LYS A 183 -17.84 -8.10 -39.84
C LYS A 183 -18.03 -7.38 -38.52
N LEU A 184 -18.83 -7.95 -37.61
CA LEU A 184 -19.20 -7.28 -36.37
C LEU A 184 -18.63 -8.04 -35.18
N ASN A 185 -17.77 -7.37 -34.41
CA ASN A 185 -17.17 -7.87 -33.17
C ASN A 185 -17.58 -7.03 -31.98
N LEU A 186 -17.95 -7.68 -30.88
CA LEU A 186 -18.22 -7.06 -29.58
C LEU A 186 -17.19 -7.56 -28.58
N GLU A 187 -16.42 -6.67 -27.98
CA GLU A 187 -15.57 -6.91 -26.83
C GLU A 187 -16.19 -6.25 -25.61
N ALA A 188 -16.37 -7.00 -24.53
CA ALA A 188 -16.88 -6.46 -23.28
C ALA A 188 -16.00 -6.92 -22.11
N GLY A 189 -15.91 -6.09 -21.10
CA GLY A 189 -15.16 -6.41 -19.90
C GLY A 189 -15.69 -5.68 -18.67
N VAL A 190 -15.59 -6.36 -17.53
CA VAL A 190 -15.85 -5.81 -16.21
C VAL A 190 -14.73 -6.21 -15.28
N SER A 191 -14.30 -5.30 -14.43
CA SER A 191 -13.41 -5.61 -13.31
C SER A 191 -13.97 -5.09 -12.00
N TYR A 192 -13.71 -5.85 -10.93
CA TYR A 192 -13.97 -5.44 -9.56
C TYR A 192 -12.68 -5.54 -8.75
N ASN A 193 -12.26 -4.42 -8.19
CA ASN A 193 -11.01 -4.29 -7.47
C ASN A 193 -11.31 -3.86 -6.03
N VAL A 194 -10.63 -4.50 -5.07
CA VAL A 194 -10.64 -4.14 -3.66
C VAL A 194 -9.24 -3.76 -3.26
N ILE A 195 -9.08 -2.55 -2.74
CA ILE A 195 -7.81 -2.03 -2.25
C ILE A 195 -7.97 -1.75 -0.76
N LYS A 196 -7.03 -2.24 0.04
CA LYS A 196 -6.92 -1.94 1.47
C LYS A 196 -5.50 -1.52 1.78
N GLY A 197 -5.37 -0.40 2.49
CA GLY A 197 -4.10 0.08 3.02
C GLY A 197 -4.26 0.31 4.52
N LEU A 198 -3.36 -0.27 5.32
CA LEU A 198 -3.36 -0.13 6.77
C LEU A 198 -2.02 0.40 7.23
N GLU A 199 -2.04 1.39 8.10
CA GLU A 199 -0.93 1.77 8.96
C GLU A 199 -1.37 1.53 10.40
N PRO A 200 -1.13 0.34 10.96
CA PRO A 200 -1.85 -0.16 12.13
C PRO A 200 -1.33 0.33 13.47
N ASP A 201 -0.30 1.07 13.57
CA ASP A 201 0.26 1.65 14.79
C ASP A 201 1.67 2.17 14.52
N ARG A 202 1.77 3.29 13.83
CA ARG A 202 3.05 3.99 13.72
C ARG A 202 3.38 4.65 15.05
N ARG A 203 4.53 4.33 15.62
CA ARG A 203 5.02 4.85 16.89
C ARG A 203 6.22 5.73 16.64
N GLU A 204 6.20 6.93 17.15
CA GLU A 204 7.30 7.88 17.07
C GLU A 204 7.63 8.39 18.47
N ASN A 205 8.88 8.23 18.89
CA ASN A 205 9.38 8.61 20.20
C ASN A 205 10.60 9.48 20.07
N TYR A 206 10.61 10.61 20.79
CA TYR A 206 11.69 11.58 20.83
C TYR A 206 12.13 11.81 22.26
N LEU A 207 13.43 11.77 22.53
CA LEU A 207 14.03 12.08 23.82
C LEU A 207 15.17 13.09 23.62
N SER A 208 15.22 14.14 24.43
CA SER A 208 16.30 15.11 24.42
C SER A 208 17.50 14.57 25.18
N ARG A 209 18.72 14.80 24.65
CA ARG A 209 19.98 14.40 25.28
C ARG A 209 20.57 15.55 26.06
N MET A 210 20.93 15.29 27.32
CA MET A 210 21.59 16.25 28.19
C MET A 210 23.11 16.21 28.01
N THR A 211 23.81 17.24 28.55
CA THR A 211 25.26 17.36 28.48
C THR A 211 26.02 16.25 29.17
N ASP A 212 25.42 15.66 30.21
CA ASP A 212 25.95 14.48 30.91
C ASP A 212 25.74 13.15 30.17
N GLY A 213 25.08 13.22 29.00
CA GLY A 213 24.77 12.06 28.17
C GLY A 213 23.48 11.34 28.53
N SER A 214 22.79 11.74 29.59
CA SER A 214 21.49 11.19 29.97
C SER A 214 20.41 11.63 28.97
N TYR A 215 19.31 10.86 28.92
CA TYR A 215 18.14 11.22 28.11
C TYR A 215 17.01 11.66 29.02
N ILE A 216 16.31 12.68 28.59
CA ILE A 216 15.13 13.19 29.28
C ILE A 216 13.94 13.28 28.34
N LEU A 217 12.76 13.12 28.91
CA LEU A 217 11.49 13.43 28.29
C LEU A 217 11.09 14.85 28.73
N THR A 218 10.81 15.71 27.76
CA THR A 218 10.41 17.11 28.01
C THR A 218 9.03 17.38 27.42
N GLY A 219 8.40 18.48 27.78
CA GLY A 219 7.12 18.90 27.22
C GLY A 219 7.17 19.20 25.72
N SER A 220 8.36 19.48 25.16
CA SER A 220 8.55 19.70 23.73
C SER A 220 8.72 18.39 22.94
N ASN A 221 9.13 17.32 23.61
CA ASN A 221 9.25 16.00 22.98
C ASN A 221 7.87 15.42 22.67
N ARG A 222 7.56 15.26 21.42
CA ARG A 222 6.31 14.64 20.99
C ARG A 222 6.46 13.13 20.93
N GLN A 223 5.60 12.45 21.67
CA GLN A 223 5.44 11.00 21.61
C GLN A 223 4.11 10.74 20.95
N LYS A 224 4.07 9.87 19.94
CA LYS A 224 2.81 9.63 19.23
C LYS A 224 2.61 8.22 18.73
N ARG A 225 1.35 7.87 18.61
CA ARG A 225 0.86 6.70 17.87
C ARG A 225 -0.14 7.14 16.82
N PHE A 226 -0.01 6.61 15.63
CA PHE A 226 -0.84 6.94 14.50
C PHE A 226 -1.40 5.68 13.86
N PHE A 227 -2.70 5.72 13.55
CA PHE A 227 -3.44 4.64 12.93
C PHE A 227 -4.12 5.18 11.69
N SER A 228 -4.03 4.47 10.57
CA SER A 228 -4.83 4.81 9.40
C SER A 228 -5.33 3.57 8.67
N THR A 229 -6.48 3.74 8.02
CA THR A 229 -7.12 2.72 7.19
C THR A 229 -7.62 3.37 5.91
N LEU A 230 -7.23 2.81 4.77
CA LEU A 230 -7.76 3.10 3.45
C LEU A 230 -8.53 1.88 2.96
N LYS A 231 -9.75 2.09 2.45
CA LYS A 231 -10.54 1.07 1.74
C LYS A 231 -11.06 1.68 0.45
N GLU A 232 -10.82 1.01 -0.65
CA GLU A 232 -11.35 1.43 -1.95
C GLU A 232 -11.97 0.22 -2.66
N ASN A 233 -13.16 0.42 -3.18
CA ASN A 233 -13.83 -0.48 -4.11
C ASN A 233 -13.88 0.21 -5.47
N ASP A 234 -13.46 -0.47 -6.52
CA ASP A 234 -13.34 0.08 -7.86
C ASP A 234 -13.95 -0.91 -8.87
N ILE A 235 -14.98 -0.48 -9.58
CA ILE A 235 -15.61 -1.23 -10.65
C ILE A 235 -15.30 -0.54 -11.96
N ASN A 236 -14.71 -1.27 -12.90
CA ASN A 236 -14.46 -0.77 -14.24
C ASN A 236 -15.25 -1.62 -15.25
N THR A 237 -15.81 -0.95 -16.24
CA THR A 237 -16.52 -1.57 -17.34
C THR A 237 -16.02 -1.04 -18.68
N LYS A 238 -15.98 -1.90 -19.67
CA LYS A 238 -15.74 -1.50 -21.06
C LYS A 238 -16.60 -2.30 -22.02
N ALA A 239 -17.00 -1.67 -23.11
CA ALA A 239 -17.64 -2.33 -24.23
C ALA A 239 -17.20 -1.68 -25.54
N ASN A 240 -16.72 -2.46 -26.49
CA ASN A 240 -16.26 -2.00 -27.81
C ASN A 240 -17.00 -2.78 -28.88
N LEU A 241 -17.67 -2.07 -29.76
CA LEU A 241 -18.34 -2.63 -30.92
C LEU A 241 -17.57 -2.22 -32.18
N THR A 242 -16.95 -3.19 -32.83
CA THR A 242 -16.12 -2.96 -34.04
C THR A 242 -16.83 -3.52 -35.26
N TYR A 243 -17.04 -2.68 -36.26
CA TYR A 243 -17.54 -3.07 -37.57
C TYR A 243 -16.43 -2.98 -38.62
N ARG A 244 -16.12 -4.12 -39.25
CA ARG A 244 -15.09 -4.21 -40.29
C ARG A 244 -15.69 -3.75 -41.62
N LEU A 245 -15.00 -2.80 -42.26
CA LEU A 245 -15.35 -2.28 -43.57
C LEU A 245 -14.71 -3.15 -44.64
N ASN A 246 -15.35 -3.18 -45.82
CA ASN A 246 -14.68 -3.67 -47.01
C ASN A 246 -13.66 -2.59 -47.45
N ASP A 247 -12.41 -2.95 -47.53
CA ASP A 247 -11.37 -2.06 -48.04
C ASP A 247 -10.92 -2.47 -49.43
N ARG A 248 -10.31 -1.52 -50.13
CA ARG A 248 -9.84 -1.68 -51.51
C ARG A 248 -8.82 -2.82 -51.70
N PHE A 249 -8.16 -3.19 -50.60
CA PHE A 249 -7.11 -4.19 -50.60
C PHE A 249 -7.59 -5.54 -50.05
N ASN A 250 -8.88 -5.64 -49.69
CA ASN A 250 -9.49 -6.81 -49.03
C ASN A 250 -8.69 -7.31 -47.81
N SER A 251 -8.05 -6.38 -47.11
CA SER A 251 -7.14 -6.67 -45.99
C SER A 251 -7.87 -6.88 -44.65
N GLY A 252 -9.11 -6.45 -44.55
CA GLY A 252 -9.90 -6.43 -43.35
C GLY A 252 -9.36 -5.49 -42.22
N ARG A 253 -8.48 -4.55 -42.60
CA ARG A 253 -7.86 -3.58 -41.68
C ARG A 253 -8.66 -2.30 -41.50
N SER A 254 -9.62 -2.03 -42.40
CA SER A 254 -10.50 -0.86 -42.25
C SER A 254 -11.68 -1.20 -41.34
N SER A 255 -11.94 -0.34 -40.36
CA SER A 255 -13.01 -0.57 -39.35
C SER A 255 -13.52 0.74 -38.77
N ILE A 256 -14.75 0.67 -38.23
CA ILE A 256 -15.31 1.68 -37.35
C ILE A 256 -15.56 1.01 -36.01
N MET A 257 -15.12 1.66 -34.93
CA MET A 257 -15.30 1.18 -33.58
C MET A 257 -16.06 2.23 -32.78
N PHE A 258 -17.04 1.76 -32.00
CA PHE A 258 -17.71 2.52 -30.95
C PHE A 258 -17.38 1.88 -29.62
N GLY A 259 -16.95 2.70 -28.68
CA GLY A 259 -16.57 2.22 -27.37
C GLY A 259 -17.20 3.00 -26.24
N TYR A 260 -17.38 2.32 -25.13
CA TYR A 260 -17.78 2.88 -23.84
C TYR A 260 -16.86 2.37 -22.77
N THR A 261 -16.46 3.25 -21.85
CA THR A 261 -15.79 2.90 -20.59
C THR A 261 -16.50 3.58 -19.43
N GLY A 262 -16.69 2.82 -18.35
CA GLY A 262 -17.23 3.32 -17.08
C GLY A 262 -16.33 2.93 -15.94
N ARG A 263 -16.17 3.81 -14.97
CA ARG A 263 -15.47 3.53 -13.71
C ARG A 263 -16.28 4.09 -12.56
N PHE A 264 -16.56 3.25 -11.59
CA PHE A 264 -17.15 3.62 -10.30
C PHE A 264 -16.14 3.35 -9.21
N VAL A 265 -15.84 4.34 -8.38
CA VAL A 265 -14.91 4.25 -7.24
C VAL A 265 -15.64 4.70 -6.00
N ASP A 266 -15.54 3.89 -4.95
CA ASP A 266 -15.94 4.21 -3.60
C ASP A 266 -14.71 4.09 -2.69
N ASN A 267 -14.25 5.21 -2.14
CA ASN A 267 -13.04 5.31 -1.35
C ASN A 267 -13.35 5.89 0.02
N HIS A 268 -12.90 5.20 1.05
CA HIS A 268 -13.01 5.62 2.45
C HIS A 268 -11.63 5.60 3.10
N PHE A 269 -11.24 6.74 3.67
CA PHE A 269 -10.01 6.89 4.46
C PHE A 269 -10.35 7.38 5.85
N GLU A 270 -9.69 6.80 6.85
CA GLU A 270 -9.77 7.22 8.24
C GLU A 270 -8.38 7.17 8.86
N ALA A 271 -8.03 8.23 9.63
CA ALA A 271 -6.80 8.28 10.40
C ALA A 271 -7.02 8.95 11.76
N VAL A 272 -6.34 8.45 12.79
CA VAL A 272 -6.34 9.01 14.12
C VAL A 272 -4.94 9.01 14.71
N GLU A 273 -4.61 10.06 15.45
CA GLU A 273 -3.33 10.22 16.15
C GLU A 273 -3.57 10.34 17.66
N TYR A 274 -2.75 9.66 18.43
CA TYR A 274 -2.66 9.79 19.89
C TYR A 274 -1.33 10.46 20.21
N ASN A 275 -1.37 11.53 20.99
CA ASN A 275 -0.19 12.24 21.47
C ASN A 275 -0.05 12.06 22.97
N PHE A 276 1.18 11.91 23.44
CA PHE A 276 1.53 11.73 24.84
C PHE A 276 2.45 12.87 25.27
N THR A 277 2.11 13.58 26.34
CA THR A 277 2.88 14.69 26.87
C THR A 277 3.17 14.45 28.34
N ALA A 278 4.44 14.51 28.75
CA ALA A 278 4.80 14.43 30.16
C ALA A 278 4.28 15.66 30.93
N VAL A 279 3.65 15.44 32.08
CA VAL A 279 3.09 16.52 32.90
C VAL A 279 4.15 17.14 33.82
N PRO A 280 4.97 16.39 34.58
CA PRO A 280 6.13 16.96 35.22
C PRO A 280 7.24 17.18 34.20
N GLY A 281 7.83 18.37 34.15
CA GLY A 281 8.94 18.60 33.23
C GLY A 281 10.16 17.71 33.52
N ASN A 282 10.96 17.45 32.49
CA ASN A 282 12.28 16.83 32.55
C ASN A 282 12.36 15.49 33.32
N ILE A 283 11.74 14.48 32.77
CA ILE A 283 11.78 13.11 33.34
C ILE A 283 12.96 12.37 32.71
N SER A 284 13.89 11.88 33.55
CA SER A 284 14.96 10.98 33.10
C SER A 284 14.36 9.71 32.53
N MET A 285 14.80 9.31 31.33
CA MET A 285 14.22 8.20 30.57
C MET A 285 15.32 7.36 29.94
N ASP A 286 15.18 6.03 30.03
CA ASP A 286 15.96 5.11 29.22
C ASP A 286 15.30 4.95 27.85
N PRO A 287 15.97 5.27 26.75
CA PRO A 287 15.42 5.08 25.40
C PRO A 287 15.03 3.63 25.08
N LEU A 288 15.58 2.67 25.83
CA LEU A 288 15.32 1.24 25.63
C LEU A 288 14.18 0.69 26.51
N GLN A 289 13.55 1.54 27.34
CA GLN A 289 12.54 1.13 28.32
C GLN A 289 11.37 2.12 28.41
N LEU A 290 10.85 2.54 27.28
CA LEU A 290 9.77 3.54 27.21
C LEU A 290 8.47 3.03 27.84
N ASP A 291 8.17 1.74 27.73
CA ASP A 291 6.97 1.12 28.30
C ASP A 291 6.95 1.15 29.84
N ASN A 292 8.11 1.25 30.49
CA ASN A 292 8.18 1.42 31.94
C ASN A 292 7.53 2.74 32.39
N PHE A 293 7.55 3.75 31.56
CA PHE A 293 6.92 5.03 31.83
C PHE A 293 5.53 5.14 31.22
N TYR A 294 5.36 4.80 29.94
CA TYR A 294 4.10 4.89 29.24
C TYR A 294 3.23 3.67 29.50
N ASN A 295 2.49 3.70 30.59
CA ASN A 295 1.55 2.64 30.99
C ASN A 295 0.30 3.23 31.65
N ASP A 296 -0.73 2.39 31.84
CA ASP A 296 -2.03 2.80 32.37
C ASP A 296 -1.94 3.31 33.82
N SER A 297 -1.02 2.78 34.62
CA SER A 297 -0.81 3.22 36.03
C SER A 297 -0.28 4.66 36.05
N ASN A 298 0.71 4.98 35.24
CA ASN A 298 1.30 6.32 35.18
C ASN A 298 0.35 7.33 34.54
N LEU A 299 -0.47 6.92 33.57
CA LEU A 299 -1.54 7.76 33.02
C LEU A 299 -2.54 8.14 34.10
N LYS A 300 -3.02 7.17 34.89
CA LYS A 300 -3.95 7.40 36.00
C LYS A 300 -3.33 8.22 37.16
N ALA A 301 -2.04 8.11 37.35
CA ALA A 301 -1.29 8.92 38.30
C ALA A 301 -1.03 10.36 37.82
N GLY A 302 -1.37 10.69 36.58
CA GLY A 302 -1.17 12.02 36.00
C GLY A 302 0.28 12.35 35.66
N LEU A 303 1.14 11.34 35.48
CA LEU A 303 2.54 11.54 35.12
C LEU A 303 2.71 11.93 33.62
N PHE A 304 1.74 11.56 32.81
CA PHE A 304 1.60 12.04 31.43
C PHE A 304 0.14 12.17 31.05
N GLU A 305 -0.13 12.99 30.08
CA GLU A 305 -1.43 13.16 29.46
C GLU A 305 -1.46 12.45 28.10
N MET A 306 -2.59 11.81 27.80
CA MET A 306 -2.88 11.23 26.49
C MET A 306 -3.99 12.03 25.83
N THR A 307 -3.70 12.61 24.68
CA THR A 307 -4.69 13.30 23.87
C THR A 307 -4.94 12.53 22.57
N ARG A 308 -6.21 12.27 22.31
CA ARG A 308 -6.65 11.73 21.01
C ARG A 308 -6.94 12.91 20.10
N GLY A 309 -6.23 13.00 18.98
CA GLY A 309 -6.52 13.99 17.94
C GLY A 309 -7.87 13.71 17.26
N ASP A 310 -8.36 14.69 16.51
CA ASP A 310 -9.55 14.52 15.70
C ASP A 310 -9.34 13.41 14.67
N THR A 311 -10.40 12.66 14.38
CA THR A 311 -10.38 11.68 13.31
C THR A 311 -10.37 12.41 11.98
N ASN A 312 -9.29 12.26 11.23
CA ASN A 312 -9.23 12.72 9.84
C ASN A 312 -9.85 11.64 8.96
N SER A 313 -11.01 11.93 8.39
CA SER A 313 -11.68 11.00 7.49
C SER A 313 -12.17 11.71 6.24
N TYR A 314 -12.18 10.98 5.15
CA TYR A 314 -12.88 11.40 3.94
C TYR A 314 -13.51 10.20 3.25
N GLU A 315 -14.63 10.47 2.59
CA GLU A 315 -15.30 9.56 1.69
C GLU A 315 -15.38 10.20 0.32
N VAL A 316 -15.04 9.46 -0.71
CA VAL A 316 -15.10 9.94 -2.09
C VAL A 316 -15.75 8.89 -2.96
N THR A 317 -16.90 9.23 -3.53
CA THR A 317 -17.55 8.42 -4.55
C THR A 317 -17.39 9.11 -5.91
N LYS A 318 -16.84 8.37 -6.89
CA LYS A 318 -16.62 8.89 -8.25
C LYS A 318 -17.30 7.99 -9.25
N PHE A 319 -17.96 8.61 -10.20
CA PHE A 319 -18.45 7.95 -11.40
C PHE A 319 -17.88 8.65 -12.63
N ILE A 320 -17.04 7.94 -13.37
CA ILE A 320 -16.38 8.43 -14.57
C ILE A 320 -16.87 7.57 -15.72
N HIS A 321 -17.31 8.19 -16.80
CA HIS A 321 -17.70 7.47 -17.99
C HIS A 321 -17.25 8.21 -19.24
N SER A 322 -16.96 7.46 -20.28
CA SER A 322 -16.64 8.02 -21.57
C SER A 322 -17.19 7.17 -22.71
N GLY A 323 -17.61 7.84 -23.75
CA GLY A 323 -17.93 7.24 -25.03
C GLY A 323 -16.93 7.70 -26.09
N PHE A 324 -16.61 6.83 -27.01
CA PHE A 324 -15.73 7.18 -28.12
C PHE A 324 -16.13 6.50 -29.41
N ALA A 325 -15.73 7.11 -30.52
CA ALA A 325 -15.81 6.54 -31.86
C ALA A 325 -14.47 6.66 -32.54
N GLU A 326 -14.02 5.60 -33.18
CA GLU A 326 -12.77 5.55 -33.92
C GLU A 326 -12.99 4.96 -35.31
N GLY A 327 -12.39 5.56 -36.30
CA GLY A 327 -12.33 5.03 -37.66
C GLY A 327 -10.89 4.71 -38.05
N THR A 328 -10.68 3.51 -38.53
CA THR A 328 -9.41 3.04 -39.10
C THR A 328 -9.59 2.78 -40.58
N TRP A 329 -8.74 3.35 -41.42
CA TRP A 329 -8.78 3.15 -42.89
C TRP A 329 -7.42 2.71 -43.38
N GLN A 330 -7.42 1.72 -44.22
CA GLN A 330 -6.24 1.36 -44.99
C GLN A 330 -6.13 2.29 -46.21
N LEU A 331 -5.13 3.16 -46.18
CA LEU A 331 -4.89 4.16 -47.25
C LEU A 331 -4.07 3.57 -48.41
N PHE A 332 -3.05 2.77 -48.06
CA PHE A 332 -2.18 2.05 -49.00
C PHE A 332 -1.93 0.64 -48.47
N GLN A 333 -1.29 -0.20 -49.27
CA GLN A 333 -1.04 -1.60 -48.93
C GLN A 333 -0.36 -1.80 -47.56
N ASN A 334 0.48 -0.84 -47.11
CA ASN A 334 1.21 -0.88 -45.85
C ASN A 334 0.98 0.36 -44.96
N VAL A 335 -0.02 1.19 -45.28
CA VAL A 335 -0.32 2.41 -44.52
C VAL A 335 -1.77 2.44 -44.08
N THR A 336 -1.99 2.61 -42.77
CA THR A 336 -3.32 2.83 -42.18
C THR A 336 -3.37 4.20 -41.54
N GLY A 337 -4.51 4.86 -41.61
CA GLY A 337 -4.82 6.11 -40.90
C GLY A 337 -5.93 5.87 -39.87
N ASN A 338 -5.82 6.48 -38.71
CA ASN A 338 -6.81 6.42 -37.65
C ASN A 338 -7.29 7.82 -37.29
N ILE A 339 -8.58 7.95 -37.00
CA ILE A 339 -9.18 9.16 -36.42
C ILE A 339 -10.18 8.76 -35.35
N GLY A 340 -10.16 9.45 -34.20
CA GLY A 340 -11.04 9.14 -33.09
C GLY A 340 -11.59 10.41 -32.42
N VAL A 341 -12.78 10.28 -31.83
CA VAL A 341 -13.45 11.31 -31.03
C VAL A 341 -13.85 10.72 -29.72
N TYR A 342 -13.57 11.45 -28.61
CA TYR A 342 -13.86 11.05 -27.24
C TYR A 342 -14.75 12.08 -26.57
N LYS A 343 -15.68 11.59 -25.73
CA LYS A 343 -16.49 12.42 -24.84
C LYS A 343 -16.39 11.86 -23.42
N PHE A 344 -15.94 12.69 -22.47
CA PHE A 344 -15.88 12.36 -21.06
C PHE A 344 -17.06 12.95 -20.30
N GLY A 345 -17.58 12.20 -19.31
CA GLY A 345 -18.43 12.68 -18.24
C GLY A 345 -17.81 12.30 -16.90
N ASN A 346 -17.89 13.18 -15.92
CA ASN A 346 -17.38 12.97 -14.57
C ASN A 346 -18.41 13.46 -13.55
N LEU A 347 -18.74 12.61 -12.56
CA LEU A 347 -19.53 12.93 -11.37
C LEU A 347 -18.68 12.53 -10.17
N ILE A 348 -18.44 13.52 -9.30
CA ILE A 348 -17.64 13.34 -8.07
C ILE A 348 -18.55 13.62 -6.88
#